data_8d4b2b6a314674f865c82d740cbdc687
#
_entry.id   8d4b2b6a314674f865c82d740cbdc687
#
_cell.length_a   1.000
_cell.length_b   1.000
_cell.length_c   1.000
_cell.angle_alpha   90.00
_cell.angle_beta   90.00
_cell.angle_gamma   90.00
#
_symmetry.space_group_name_H-M   'P 1'
#
loop_
_entity.id
_entity.type
_entity.pdbx_description
1 polymer ?
#
loop_
_entity_poly.entity_id
_entity_poly.type
_entity_poly.pdbx_seq_one_letter_code
_entity_poly.pdbx_strand_id
1 'polypeptide(L)'
;MKFKEDGIGVSDLLKLIPDELLLDLAAETKVDYQVKKLYGQNVFNLLLYGLLSNERVGLRSLEDFYNSRKFKFLFKLPGTAKSAKYNSLSARLATMNVSYFEKAYQAIYEQCSQLYDEPTLSLKYKITRVDSTMVCQTANKLEQGINVGRKKDGKKQIKYTISLTDMFPSSVEVFTQQNYISENLTIPKAILKVIDKRKDNVFVFDRGVSSREAFCELDKNDCSFVTRLHVDTRHVVLQDLKPAEKPIVRNLTIIKDQMVYLYKTGAKIVEHPFRLIQTTNEKGTKYWFLTNQVDLSSEEIIMIYKHRWDIEVFFRFIKQELNFSHFISVNENGIKILLYMTLILAMLILIYKKINEFGYKTAKRRFAMELEYIIDDYMIEQCGGDPNTHFW
;
A
#
# COMPACT_ATOMS: atom_id res chain seq x y z
N MET A 1 -8.13 12.71 -18.22
CA MET A 1 -7.84 11.70 -19.25
C MET A 1 -8.90 10.61 -19.10
N LYS A 2 -9.81 10.42 -20.04
CA LYS A 2 -10.73 9.27 -19.99
C LYS A 2 -10.00 8.09 -20.63
N PHE A 3 -9.91 6.97 -19.95
CA PHE A 3 -9.34 5.75 -20.50
C PHE A 3 -10.21 5.28 -21.68
N LYS A 4 -9.57 4.77 -22.74
CA LYS A 4 -10.26 4.26 -23.92
C LYS A 4 -10.96 2.95 -23.57
N GLU A 5 -12.08 2.67 -24.24
CA GLU A 5 -12.80 1.39 -24.16
C GLU A 5 -11.94 0.19 -24.59
N ASP A 6 -10.88 0.43 -25.39
CA ASP A 6 -10.00 -0.59 -25.99
C ASP A 6 -8.78 -0.99 -25.13
N GLY A 7 -8.75 -0.62 -23.83
CA GLY A 7 -7.61 -0.91 -22.95
C GLY A 7 -6.68 0.29 -22.74
N ILE A 8 -5.61 0.10 -21.96
CA ILE A 8 -4.60 1.13 -21.66
C ILE A 8 -3.19 0.59 -21.88
N GLY A 9 -2.34 1.40 -22.51
CA GLY A 9 -0.93 1.11 -22.70
C GLY A 9 -0.04 1.58 -21.55
N VAL A 10 1.16 1.02 -21.47
CA VAL A 10 2.17 1.43 -20.48
C VAL A 10 2.60 2.87 -20.70
N SER A 11 2.70 3.33 -21.96
CA SER A 11 3.02 4.72 -22.29
C SER A 11 2.04 5.72 -21.69
N ASP A 12 0.74 5.37 -21.63
CA ASP A 12 -0.27 6.23 -21.02
C ASP A 12 -0.15 6.30 -19.51
N LEU A 13 0.24 5.19 -18.88
CA LEU A 13 0.47 5.14 -17.44
C LEU A 13 1.74 5.88 -17.02
N LEU A 14 2.78 5.85 -17.85
CA LEU A 14 4.01 6.61 -17.57
C LEU A 14 3.79 8.13 -17.63
N LYS A 15 2.78 8.62 -18.36
CA LYS A 15 2.38 10.04 -18.34
C LYS A 15 1.88 10.53 -16.98
N LEU A 16 1.53 9.61 -16.06
CA LEU A 16 1.21 9.93 -14.67
C LEU A 16 2.45 10.30 -13.84
N ILE A 17 3.64 10.13 -14.42
CA ILE A 17 4.94 10.48 -13.81
C ILE A 17 5.69 11.42 -14.78
N PRO A 18 5.20 12.65 -14.99
CA PRO A 18 5.88 13.58 -15.87
C PRO A 18 7.24 14.00 -15.31
N ASP A 19 8.20 14.27 -16.19
CA ASP A 19 9.54 14.70 -15.80
C ASP A 19 9.51 16.00 -14.97
N GLU A 20 8.60 16.92 -15.30
CA GLU A 20 8.39 18.19 -14.58
C GLU A 20 8.06 17.94 -13.10
N LEU A 21 7.17 16.98 -12.80
CA LEU A 21 6.85 16.61 -11.41
C LEU A 21 8.12 16.20 -10.66
N LEU A 22 8.93 15.34 -11.26
CA LEU A 22 10.16 14.85 -10.61
C LEU A 22 11.19 15.95 -10.42
N LEU A 23 11.30 16.89 -11.36
CA LEU A 23 12.19 18.04 -11.29
C LEU A 23 11.75 19.04 -10.22
N ASP A 24 10.46 19.36 -10.16
CA ASP A 24 9.89 20.27 -9.16
C ASP A 24 10.07 19.70 -7.74
N LEU A 25 9.80 18.42 -7.56
CA LEU A 25 10.03 17.74 -6.29
C LEU A 25 11.51 17.67 -5.92
N ALA A 26 12.41 17.55 -6.89
CA ALA A 26 13.85 17.58 -6.64
C ALA A 26 14.30 18.95 -6.16
N ALA A 27 13.77 20.03 -6.74
CA ALA A 27 14.04 21.39 -6.30
C ALA A 27 13.49 21.66 -4.89
N GLU A 28 12.24 21.26 -4.63
CA GLU A 28 11.57 21.45 -3.34
C GLU A 28 12.27 20.70 -2.20
N THR A 29 12.61 19.45 -2.42
CA THR A 29 13.20 18.58 -1.38
C THR A 29 14.70 18.71 -1.28
N LYS A 30 15.33 19.44 -2.20
CA LYS A 30 16.80 19.58 -2.34
C LYS A 30 17.50 18.21 -2.38
N VAL A 31 16.82 17.19 -2.94
CA VAL A 31 17.36 15.82 -3.01
C VAL A 31 18.67 15.77 -3.77
N ASP A 32 18.90 16.70 -4.69
CA ASP A 32 20.07 16.78 -5.55
C ASP A 32 21.14 17.78 -5.08
N TYR A 33 20.98 18.32 -3.87
CA TYR A 33 21.98 19.23 -3.32
C TYR A 33 23.35 18.54 -3.18
N GLN A 34 24.39 19.15 -3.79
CA GLN A 34 25.77 18.64 -3.86
C GLN A 34 25.93 17.24 -4.51
N VAL A 35 24.97 16.80 -5.30
CA VAL A 35 25.01 15.50 -5.98
C VAL A 35 25.76 15.63 -7.31
N LYS A 36 26.63 14.65 -7.63
CA LYS A 36 27.46 14.66 -8.84
C LYS A 36 26.99 13.71 -9.94
N LYS A 37 26.23 12.64 -9.62
CA LYS A 37 25.87 11.64 -10.63
C LYS A 37 24.55 10.85 -10.39
N LEU A 38 24.14 10.64 -9.18
CA LEU A 38 22.93 9.88 -8.86
C LEU A 38 21.82 10.85 -8.43
N TYR A 39 21.38 11.68 -9.41
CA TYR A 39 20.29 12.62 -9.22
C TYR A 39 18.98 11.90 -8.86
N GLY A 40 18.07 12.59 -8.18
CA GLY A 40 16.80 12.04 -7.72
C GLY A 40 16.00 11.37 -8.82
N GLN A 41 15.81 12.05 -9.95
CA GLN A 41 15.12 11.51 -11.11
C GLN A 41 15.80 10.25 -11.67
N ASN A 42 17.15 10.25 -11.77
CA ASN A 42 17.87 9.08 -12.28
C ASN A 42 17.73 7.87 -11.35
N VAL A 43 17.76 8.09 -10.04
CA VAL A 43 17.54 7.02 -9.06
C VAL A 43 16.08 6.54 -9.07
N PHE A 44 15.13 7.46 -9.21
CA PHE A 44 13.71 7.13 -9.36
C PHE A 44 13.48 6.20 -10.57
N ASN A 45 13.97 6.60 -11.74
CA ASN A 45 13.85 5.84 -12.97
C ASN A 45 14.58 4.49 -12.91
N LEU A 46 15.77 4.48 -12.29
CA LEU A 46 16.53 3.24 -12.09
C LEU A 46 15.79 2.23 -11.22
N LEU A 47 15.15 2.70 -10.14
CA LEU A 47 14.37 1.84 -9.26
C LEU A 47 13.08 1.37 -9.92
N LEU A 48 12.38 2.25 -10.66
CA LEU A 48 11.17 1.89 -11.39
C LEU A 48 11.47 0.78 -12.42
N TYR A 49 12.50 1.00 -13.26
CA TYR A 49 12.93 0.03 -14.25
C TYR A 49 13.42 -1.28 -13.59
N GLY A 50 14.27 -1.17 -12.56
CA GLY A 50 14.81 -2.34 -11.87
C GLY A 50 13.75 -3.21 -11.24
N LEU A 51 12.74 -2.62 -10.57
CA LEU A 51 11.63 -3.37 -9.95
C LEU A 51 10.73 -4.08 -10.97
N LEU A 52 10.65 -3.55 -12.20
CA LEU A 52 9.89 -4.16 -13.30
C LEU A 52 10.63 -5.30 -13.97
N SER A 53 11.91 -5.09 -14.28
CA SER A 53 12.68 -5.97 -15.19
C SER A 53 13.10 -7.29 -14.57
N ASN A 54 13.13 -7.43 -13.25
CA ASN A 54 13.62 -8.63 -12.58
C ASN A 54 12.68 -9.18 -11.51
N GLU A 55 12.68 -10.51 -11.42
CA GLU A 55 12.01 -11.19 -10.31
C GLU A 55 12.70 -10.91 -8.96
N ARG A 56 14.00 -10.60 -8.97
CA ARG A 56 14.79 -10.33 -7.77
C ARG A 56 15.85 -9.26 -8.01
N VAL A 57 15.54 -8.05 -7.60
CA VAL A 57 16.43 -6.89 -7.76
C VAL A 57 17.41 -6.79 -6.60
N GLY A 58 18.67 -6.52 -6.91
CA GLY A 58 19.73 -6.25 -5.94
C GLY A 58 20.58 -5.04 -6.36
N LEU A 59 21.45 -4.56 -5.46
CA LEU A 59 22.32 -3.41 -5.77
C LEU A 59 23.24 -3.65 -6.97
N ARG A 60 23.66 -4.89 -7.19
CA ARG A 60 24.51 -5.23 -8.36
C ARG A 60 23.73 -5.19 -9.66
N SER A 61 22.51 -5.72 -9.69
CA SER A 61 21.65 -5.59 -10.88
C SER A 61 21.28 -4.14 -11.17
N LEU A 62 21.09 -3.32 -10.15
CA LEU A 62 20.92 -1.87 -10.34
C LEU A 62 22.19 -1.18 -10.87
N GLU A 63 23.39 -1.63 -10.47
CA GLU A 63 24.67 -1.18 -11.04
C GLU A 63 24.74 -1.50 -12.54
N ASP A 64 24.40 -2.75 -12.91
CA ASP A 64 24.41 -3.19 -14.32
C ASP A 64 23.41 -2.38 -15.15
N PHE A 65 22.21 -2.13 -14.67
CA PHE A 65 21.21 -1.29 -15.35
C PHE A 65 21.68 0.12 -15.53
N TYR A 66 22.14 0.80 -14.46
CA TYR A 66 22.61 2.18 -14.53
C TYR A 66 23.76 2.36 -15.54
N ASN A 67 24.65 1.37 -15.62
CA ASN A 67 25.81 1.42 -16.51
C ASN A 67 25.51 0.94 -17.95
N SER A 68 24.32 0.36 -18.19
CA SER A 68 23.92 -0.11 -19.51
C SER A 68 23.80 1.06 -20.51
N ARG A 69 24.11 0.79 -21.78
CA ARG A 69 23.93 1.79 -22.86
C ARG A 69 22.46 2.19 -22.99
N LYS A 70 21.55 1.21 -22.86
CA LYS A 70 20.10 1.39 -22.95
C LYS A 70 19.61 2.41 -21.91
N PHE A 71 19.96 2.23 -20.63
CA PHE A 71 19.58 3.15 -19.56
C PHE A 71 20.12 4.57 -19.76
N LYS A 72 21.42 4.67 -20.10
CA LYS A 72 22.06 5.97 -20.34
C LYS A 72 21.42 6.73 -21.51
N PHE A 73 21.06 6.03 -22.55
CA PHE A 73 20.39 6.58 -23.71
C PHE A 73 18.98 7.10 -23.35
N LEU A 74 18.17 6.25 -22.72
CA LEU A 74 16.80 6.59 -22.33
C LEU A 74 16.68 7.84 -21.47
N PHE A 75 17.55 7.95 -20.48
CA PHE A 75 17.53 9.05 -19.53
C PHE A 75 18.50 10.17 -19.90
N LYS A 76 18.91 10.22 -21.18
CA LYS A 76 19.76 11.27 -21.77
C LYS A 76 21.02 11.54 -20.92
N LEU A 77 21.57 10.50 -20.29
CA LEU A 77 22.81 10.64 -19.56
C LEU A 77 23.94 10.85 -20.56
N PRO A 78 24.81 11.86 -20.36
CA PRO A 78 25.93 12.08 -21.28
C PRO A 78 26.79 10.81 -21.40
N GLY A 79 27.30 10.52 -22.61
CA GLY A 79 28.14 9.35 -22.84
C GLY A 79 29.42 9.31 -21.97
N THR A 80 29.82 10.48 -21.47
CA THR A 80 30.89 10.69 -20.46
C THR A 80 30.39 10.48 -19.01
N ALA A 81 29.09 10.17 -18.80
CA ALA A 81 28.56 9.96 -17.47
C ALA A 81 29.35 8.87 -16.75
N LYS A 82 29.87 9.24 -15.56
CA LYS A 82 30.66 8.32 -14.74
C LYS A 82 29.80 7.12 -14.35
N SER A 83 30.37 5.93 -14.46
CA SER A 83 29.72 4.69 -13.98
C SER A 83 29.38 4.79 -12.49
N ALA A 84 28.28 4.22 -12.08
CA ALA A 84 27.93 4.04 -10.67
C ALA A 84 28.26 2.60 -10.27
N LYS A 85 28.87 2.45 -9.10
CA LYS A 85 29.10 1.14 -8.48
C LYS A 85 28.02 0.88 -7.42
N TYR A 86 27.74 -0.39 -7.13
CA TYR A 86 26.74 -0.79 -6.13
C TYR A 86 26.95 -0.12 -4.76
N ASN A 87 28.21 0.12 -4.34
CA ASN A 87 28.51 0.85 -3.12
C ASN A 87 28.04 2.31 -3.17
N SER A 88 28.20 2.98 -4.33
CA SER A 88 27.70 4.34 -4.53
C SER A 88 26.18 4.41 -4.51
N LEU A 89 25.50 3.40 -5.07
CA LEU A 89 24.03 3.26 -5.03
C LEU A 89 23.57 3.01 -3.59
N SER A 90 24.23 2.11 -2.86
CA SER A 90 23.93 1.87 -1.45
C SER A 90 24.08 3.12 -0.58
N ALA A 91 25.20 3.83 -0.70
CA ALA A 91 25.46 5.06 0.03
C ALA A 91 24.42 6.15 -0.34
N ARG A 92 24.07 6.25 -1.62
CA ARG A 92 23.08 7.22 -2.07
C ARG A 92 21.69 6.93 -1.51
N LEU A 93 21.22 5.68 -1.56
CA LEU A 93 19.95 5.27 -0.96
C LEU A 93 19.91 5.50 0.55
N ALA A 94 21.04 5.37 1.24
CA ALA A 94 21.12 5.61 2.67
C ALA A 94 21.05 7.11 3.06
N THR A 95 21.39 8.02 2.14
CA THR A 95 21.52 9.46 2.42
C THR A 95 20.55 10.37 1.67
N MET A 96 19.83 9.85 0.68
CA MET A 96 18.83 10.61 -0.07
C MET A 96 17.72 11.13 0.83
N ASN A 97 17.20 12.31 0.50
CA ASN A 97 15.99 12.82 1.17
C ASN A 97 14.77 11.96 0.79
N VAL A 98 14.25 11.23 1.75
CA VAL A 98 13.08 10.33 1.58
C VAL A 98 11.84 11.10 1.16
N SER A 99 11.72 12.39 1.57
CA SER A 99 10.55 13.22 1.23
C SER A 99 10.34 13.37 -0.27
N TYR A 100 11.39 13.27 -1.09
CA TYR A 100 11.27 13.28 -2.54
C TYR A 100 10.38 12.13 -3.05
N PHE A 101 10.64 10.91 -2.58
CA PHE A 101 9.88 9.72 -2.97
C PHE A 101 8.50 9.67 -2.33
N GLU A 102 8.37 10.14 -1.09
CA GLU A 102 7.09 10.25 -0.39
C GLU A 102 6.14 11.20 -1.12
N LYS A 103 6.63 12.39 -1.51
CA LYS A 103 5.84 13.37 -2.26
C LYS A 103 5.49 12.89 -3.67
N ALA A 104 6.43 12.23 -4.35
CA ALA A 104 6.16 11.59 -5.64
C ALA A 104 5.05 10.54 -5.51
N TYR A 105 5.14 9.69 -4.50
CA TYR A 105 4.09 8.70 -4.21
C TYR A 105 2.73 9.36 -3.95
N GLN A 106 2.67 10.43 -3.15
CA GLN A 106 1.43 11.14 -2.86
C GLN A 106 0.83 11.78 -4.12
N ALA A 107 1.64 12.46 -4.92
CA ALA A 107 1.19 13.08 -6.17
C ALA A 107 0.64 12.05 -7.16
N ILE A 108 1.34 10.92 -7.33
CA ILE A 108 0.90 9.85 -8.22
C ILE A 108 -0.37 9.16 -7.66
N TYR A 109 -0.45 8.96 -6.35
CA TYR A 109 -1.67 8.46 -5.73
C TYR A 109 -2.89 9.36 -6.01
N GLU A 110 -2.73 10.68 -5.85
CA GLU A 110 -3.80 11.64 -6.12
C GLU A 110 -4.26 11.58 -7.58
N GLN A 111 -3.33 11.53 -8.53
CA GLN A 111 -3.65 11.36 -9.95
C GLN A 111 -4.37 10.04 -10.24
N CYS A 112 -3.86 8.92 -9.71
CA CYS A 112 -4.47 7.61 -9.89
C CYS A 112 -5.89 7.56 -9.30
N SER A 113 -6.10 8.11 -8.10
CA SER A 113 -7.40 8.11 -7.42
C SER A 113 -8.44 8.99 -8.12
N GLN A 114 -8.03 10.09 -8.77
CA GLN A 114 -8.92 10.95 -9.56
C GLN A 114 -9.30 10.32 -10.90
N LEU A 115 -8.37 9.59 -11.52
CA LEU A 115 -8.61 8.94 -12.81
C LEU A 115 -9.47 7.69 -12.68
N TYR A 116 -9.41 7.06 -11.53
CA TYR A 116 -10.06 5.79 -11.27
C TYR A 116 -10.97 5.91 -10.04
N ASP A 117 -12.10 6.61 -10.21
CA ASP A 117 -13.17 6.63 -9.21
C ASP A 117 -14.07 5.42 -9.49
N GLU A 118 -13.77 4.28 -8.87
CA GLU A 118 -14.62 3.11 -8.95
C GLU A 118 -15.80 3.30 -7.99
N PRO A 119 -17.04 3.34 -8.48
CA PRO A 119 -18.19 3.16 -7.61
C PRO A 119 -18.20 1.69 -7.15
N THR A 120 -17.26 1.34 -6.28
CA THR A 120 -17.20 0.01 -5.65
C THR A 120 -18.38 -0.10 -4.71
N LEU A 121 -19.45 -0.69 -5.16
CA LEU A 121 -20.75 -0.77 -4.52
C LEU A 121 -21.50 0.58 -4.57
N SER A 122 -22.79 0.51 -4.70
CA SER A 122 -23.76 1.55 -4.41
C SER A 122 -23.69 2.10 -2.97
N LEU A 123 -22.47 2.14 -2.38
CA LEU A 123 -22.21 2.58 -1.03
C LEU A 123 -21.92 4.09 -1.02
N LYS A 124 -22.63 4.77 -0.17
CA LYS A 124 -22.50 6.21 0.13
C LYS A 124 -21.11 6.56 0.70
N TYR A 125 -20.28 5.58 1.07
CA TYR A 125 -19.04 5.75 1.82
C TYR A 125 -17.85 5.12 1.11
N LYS A 126 -16.70 5.81 1.14
CA LYS A 126 -15.42 5.23 0.73
C LYS A 126 -14.90 4.28 1.83
N ILE A 127 -14.43 3.10 1.42
CA ILE A 127 -13.90 2.10 2.35
C ILE A 127 -12.37 2.15 2.30
N THR A 128 -11.75 2.35 3.48
CA THR A 128 -10.29 2.26 3.65
C THR A 128 -9.96 1.02 4.49
N ARG A 129 -9.32 0.02 3.87
CA ARG A 129 -8.83 -1.19 4.55
C ARG A 129 -7.46 -0.88 5.13
N VAL A 130 -7.25 -1.20 6.41
CA VAL A 130 -5.96 -0.99 7.07
C VAL A 130 -5.49 -2.29 7.66
N ASP A 131 -4.28 -2.67 7.32
CA ASP A 131 -3.65 -3.89 7.83
C ASP A 131 -2.13 -3.76 7.87
N SER A 132 -1.49 -4.62 8.65
CA SER A 132 -0.06 -4.63 8.83
C SER A 132 0.56 -5.89 8.24
N THR A 133 1.74 -5.73 7.69
CA THR A 133 2.54 -6.87 7.24
C THR A 133 3.96 -6.74 7.71
N MET A 134 4.59 -7.87 8.04
CA MET A 134 5.99 -7.91 8.45
C MET A 134 6.86 -8.49 7.33
N VAL A 135 8.01 -7.87 7.12
CA VAL A 135 9.02 -8.34 6.18
C VAL A 135 10.32 -8.61 6.94
N CYS A 136 10.84 -9.82 6.78
CA CYS A 136 12.04 -10.31 7.42
C CYS A 136 13.19 -10.40 6.42
N GLN A 137 14.38 -9.95 6.81
CA GLN A 137 15.57 -10.23 6.04
C GLN A 137 16.17 -11.59 6.44
N THR A 138 16.62 -12.35 5.43
CA THR A 138 17.26 -13.66 5.62
C THR A 138 18.62 -13.57 6.31
N ALA A 139 19.34 -12.47 6.14
CA ALA A 139 20.62 -12.21 6.80
C ALA A 139 20.43 -11.13 7.87
N ASN A 140 20.92 -11.33 9.10
CA ASN A 140 20.84 -10.40 10.23
C ASN A 140 21.63 -9.09 10.00
N LYS A 141 21.27 -8.32 8.96
CA LYS A 141 21.97 -7.10 8.54
C LYS A 141 21.16 -5.82 8.78
N LEU A 142 19.90 -5.92 9.20
CA LEU A 142 19.10 -4.74 9.51
C LEU A 142 19.65 -4.05 10.77
N GLU A 143 20.00 -2.77 10.64
CA GLU A 143 20.46 -1.96 11.77
C GLU A 143 19.33 -1.77 12.78
N GLN A 144 18.12 -1.52 12.30
CA GLN A 144 16.91 -1.33 13.10
C GLN A 144 15.85 -2.35 12.70
N GLY A 145 14.96 -2.69 13.63
CA GLY A 145 13.85 -3.60 13.33
C GLY A 145 13.28 -4.25 14.60
N ILE A 146 12.10 -4.82 14.45
CA ILE A 146 11.36 -5.53 15.49
C ILE A 146 11.91 -6.95 15.60
N ASN A 147 12.31 -7.36 16.77
CA ASN A 147 12.70 -8.75 17.03
C ASN A 147 11.45 -9.63 17.15
N VAL A 148 11.40 -10.69 16.36
CA VAL A 148 10.33 -11.67 16.43
C VAL A 148 10.90 -13.00 16.91
N GLY A 149 10.39 -13.49 18.02
CA GLY A 149 10.84 -14.73 18.66
C GLY A 149 11.40 -14.53 20.06
N ARG A 150 11.70 -15.64 20.76
CA ARG A 150 12.14 -15.66 22.16
C ARG A 150 13.63 -15.35 22.37
N LYS A 151 14.44 -15.31 21.31
CA LYS A 151 15.90 -15.08 21.41
C LYS A 151 16.20 -13.60 21.23
N LYS A 152 17.10 -13.04 22.08
CA LYS A 152 17.61 -11.66 21.95
C LYS A 152 18.23 -11.37 20.57
N ASP A 153 18.74 -12.38 19.90
CA ASP A 153 19.36 -12.32 18.57
C ASP A 153 18.41 -12.82 17.46
N GLY A 154 17.09 -12.65 17.64
CA GLY A 154 16.09 -12.98 16.63
C GLY A 154 16.28 -12.18 15.33
N LYS A 155 15.77 -12.71 14.23
CA LYS A 155 15.76 -11.98 12.95
C LYS A 155 14.94 -10.69 13.09
N LYS A 156 15.57 -9.56 12.83
CA LYS A 156 14.89 -8.28 12.80
C LYS A 156 13.92 -8.21 11.60
N GLN A 157 12.75 -7.65 11.84
CA GLN A 157 11.71 -7.46 10.83
C GLN A 157 11.26 -6.00 10.82
N ILE A 158 10.84 -5.55 9.65
CA ILE A 158 10.19 -4.25 9.47
C ILE A 158 8.68 -4.49 9.38
N LYS A 159 7.91 -3.73 10.12
CA LYS A 159 6.45 -3.74 10.04
C LYS A 159 5.97 -2.59 9.19
N TYR A 160 5.17 -2.90 8.19
CA TYR A 160 4.49 -1.93 7.33
C TYR A 160 3.00 -1.98 7.63
N THR A 161 2.40 -0.83 7.94
CA THR A 161 0.96 -0.68 8.04
C THR A 161 0.50 0.13 6.84
N ILE A 162 -0.32 -0.47 5.98
CA ILE A 162 -0.79 0.12 4.74
C ILE A 162 -2.29 0.36 4.83
N SER A 163 -2.72 1.53 4.37
CA SER A 163 -4.13 1.83 4.13
C SER A 163 -4.42 1.68 2.64
N LEU A 164 -5.42 0.89 2.30
CA LEU A 164 -5.86 0.66 0.93
C LEU A 164 -7.25 1.29 0.74
N THR A 165 -7.33 2.39 0.01
CA THR A 165 -8.59 3.06 -0.34
C THR A 165 -8.93 2.70 -1.79
N ASP A 166 -10.13 2.23 -2.03
CA ASP A 166 -10.52 1.61 -3.30
C ASP A 166 -9.54 0.50 -3.66
N MET A 167 -8.79 0.60 -4.75
CA MET A 167 -7.76 -0.38 -5.11
C MET A 167 -6.34 0.10 -4.83
N PHE A 168 -6.13 1.35 -4.37
CA PHE A 168 -4.81 1.95 -4.26
C PHE A 168 -4.31 2.04 -2.83
N PRO A 169 -2.99 1.84 -2.61
CA PRO A 169 -2.35 2.12 -1.33
C PRO A 169 -2.35 3.63 -1.11
N SER A 170 -3.20 4.08 -0.21
CA SER A 170 -3.45 5.50 0.04
C SER A 170 -2.55 6.11 1.12
N SER A 171 -2.01 5.30 1.99
CA SER A 171 -0.98 5.69 2.97
C SER A 171 -0.19 4.47 3.43
N VAL A 172 1.00 4.74 3.96
CA VAL A 172 1.86 3.71 4.55
C VAL A 172 2.64 4.26 5.73
N GLU A 173 2.76 3.43 6.78
CA GLU A 173 3.62 3.67 7.94
C GLU A 173 4.64 2.55 8.08
N VAL A 174 5.86 2.93 8.46
CA VAL A 174 6.99 2.02 8.67
C VAL A 174 7.36 2.00 10.13
N PHE A 175 7.35 0.82 10.75
CA PHE A 175 7.66 0.63 12.16
C PHE A 175 8.88 -0.29 12.33
N THR A 176 9.88 0.23 13.03
CA THR A 176 11.14 -0.46 13.32
C THR A 176 11.36 -0.70 14.81
N GLN A 177 10.60 -0.04 15.68
CA GLN A 177 10.76 -0.11 17.14
C GLN A 177 9.94 -1.26 17.73
N GLN A 178 10.47 -1.91 18.76
CA GLN A 178 9.90 -3.12 19.37
C GLN A 178 8.50 -2.95 19.94
N ASN A 179 8.14 -1.77 20.43
CA ASN A 179 6.80 -1.49 20.98
C ASN A 179 5.71 -1.56 19.90
N TYR A 180 6.03 -1.38 18.62
CA TYR A 180 5.10 -1.46 17.50
C TYR A 180 4.87 -2.90 16.95
N ILE A 181 5.27 -3.92 17.71
CA ILE A 181 4.93 -5.30 17.33
C ILE A 181 3.42 -5.55 17.34
N SER A 182 2.69 -4.89 18.25
CA SER A 182 1.23 -5.02 18.39
C SER A 182 0.47 -4.20 17.36
N GLU A 183 -0.56 -4.79 16.76
CA GLU A 183 -1.52 -4.10 15.88
C GLU A 183 -2.39 -3.10 16.62
N ASN A 184 -2.61 -3.30 17.92
CA ASN A 184 -3.31 -2.36 18.78
C ASN A 184 -2.67 -0.96 18.81
N LEU A 185 -1.40 -0.82 18.45
CA LEU A 185 -0.71 0.46 18.39
C LEU A 185 -0.53 0.94 16.94
N THR A 186 -0.21 0.04 16.03
CA THR A 186 0.17 0.44 14.66
C THR A 186 -1.00 0.82 13.78
N ILE A 187 -2.12 0.08 13.86
CA ILE A 187 -3.30 0.36 13.04
C ILE A 187 -3.98 1.66 13.45
N PRO A 188 -4.34 1.91 14.72
CA PRO A 188 -4.92 3.20 15.13
C PRO A 188 -4.01 4.39 14.79
N LYS A 189 -2.70 4.26 15.03
CA LYS A 189 -1.73 5.32 14.70
C LYS A 189 -1.71 5.63 13.20
N ALA A 190 -1.75 4.61 12.33
CA ALA A 190 -1.79 4.80 10.89
C ALA A 190 -3.10 5.46 10.43
N ILE A 191 -4.23 5.12 11.04
CA ILE A 191 -5.53 5.73 10.75
C ILE A 191 -5.52 7.20 11.17
N LEU A 192 -5.16 7.50 12.41
CA LEU A 192 -5.19 8.86 12.97
C LEU A 192 -4.27 9.82 12.22
N LYS A 193 -3.16 9.34 11.66
CA LYS A 193 -2.27 10.18 10.84
C LYS A 193 -2.94 10.72 9.58
N VAL A 194 -3.95 10.05 9.05
CA VAL A 194 -4.60 10.39 7.78
C VAL A 194 -6.06 10.82 7.92
N ILE A 195 -6.61 10.82 9.15
CA ILE A 195 -8.04 11.04 9.39
C ILE A 195 -8.54 12.36 8.84
N ASP A 196 -7.78 13.45 8.98
CA ASP A 196 -8.19 14.78 8.52
C ASP A 196 -8.45 14.84 7.00
N LYS A 197 -7.75 14.00 6.24
CA LYS A 197 -7.93 13.89 4.80
C LYS A 197 -9.00 12.87 4.39
N ARG A 198 -9.57 12.10 5.35
CA ARG A 198 -10.39 10.92 5.08
C ARG A 198 -11.54 10.75 6.07
N LYS A 199 -12.09 11.84 6.58
CA LYS A 199 -13.21 11.81 7.54
C LYS A 199 -14.43 11.06 7.03
N ASP A 200 -14.69 11.11 5.72
CA ASP A 200 -15.85 10.45 5.10
C ASP A 200 -15.61 8.95 4.80
N ASN A 201 -14.43 8.43 5.15
CA ASN A 201 -14.10 7.03 4.91
C ASN A 201 -14.51 6.17 6.11
N VAL A 202 -14.98 4.95 5.81
CA VAL A 202 -15.14 3.91 6.83
C VAL A 202 -13.87 3.06 6.84
N PHE A 203 -13.15 3.06 7.96
CA PHE A 203 -11.93 2.27 8.12
C PHE A 203 -12.27 0.84 8.52
N VAL A 204 -11.66 -0.12 7.84
CA VAL A 204 -11.87 -1.55 8.09
C VAL A 204 -10.56 -2.21 8.43
N PHE A 205 -10.51 -2.91 9.57
CA PHE A 205 -9.32 -3.61 10.04
C PHE A 205 -9.67 -4.93 10.74
N ASP A 206 -8.66 -5.77 10.94
CA ASP A 206 -8.86 -7.10 11.51
C ASP A 206 -9.03 -7.06 13.04
N ARG A 207 -9.52 -8.16 13.58
CA ARG A 207 -9.67 -8.43 15.03
C ARG A 207 -8.35 -8.45 15.82
N GLY A 208 -7.21 -8.36 15.14
CA GLY A 208 -5.90 -8.14 15.76
C GLY A 208 -5.85 -6.88 16.60
N VAL A 209 -6.65 -5.85 16.22
CA VAL A 209 -6.92 -4.69 17.06
C VAL A 209 -8.04 -5.07 18.04
N SER A 210 -7.67 -5.26 19.29
CA SER A 210 -8.58 -5.66 20.37
C SER A 210 -8.60 -4.67 21.54
N SER A 211 -7.76 -3.63 21.52
CA SER A 211 -7.69 -2.60 22.56
C SER A 211 -8.95 -1.73 22.56
N ARG A 212 -9.61 -1.65 23.71
CA ARG A 212 -10.79 -0.79 23.92
C ARG A 212 -10.41 0.69 23.91
N GLU A 213 -9.22 0.99 24.39
CA GLU A 213 -8.62 2.32 24.32
C GLU A 213 -8.46 2.79 22.87
N ALA A 214 -7.98 1.90 21.99
CA ALA A 214 -7.86 2.20 20.57
C ALA A 214 -9.22 2.50 19.92
N PHE A 215 -10.26 1.73 20.23
CA PHE A 215 -11.62 2.01 19.71
C PHE A 215 -12.15 3.35 20.21
N CYS A 216 -11.97 3.65 21.51
CA CYS A 216 -12.38 4.94 22.06
C CYS A 216 -11.58 6.11 21.47
N GLU A 217 -10.28 5.93 21.18
CA GLU A 217 -9.46 6.95 20.55
C GLU A 217 -9.90 7.23 19.12
N LEU A 218 -10.20 6.20 18.34
CA LEU A 218 -10.76 6.34 16.99
C LEU A 218 -12.11 7.08 17.03
N ASP A 219 -13.00 6.70 17.93
CA ASP A 219 -14.32 7.32 18.09
C ASP A 219 -14.23 8.80 18.50
N LYS A 220 -13.36 9.14 19.45
CA LYS A 220 -13.10 10.53 19.88
C LYS A 220 -12.55 11.43 18.75
N ASN A 221 -11.95 10.86 17.75
CA ASN A 221 -11.45 11.58 16.58
C ASN A 221 -12.41 11.50 15.38
N ASP A 222 -13.69 11.21 15.61
CA ASP A 222 -14.73 11.07 14.57
C ASP A 222 -14.36 10.10 13.45
N CYS A 223 -13.58 9.07 13.78
CA CYS A 223 -13.15 8.07 12.83
C CYS A 223 -14.18 6.94 12.74
N SER A 224 -14.87 6.85 11.62
CA SER A 224 -15.79 5.75 11.32
C SER A 224 -15.05 4.45 11.10
N PHE A 225 -15.40 3.36 11.80
CA PHE A 225 -14.73 2.09 11.62
C PHE A 225 -15.65 0.88 11.69
N VAL A 226 -15.21 -0.22 11.08
CA VAL A 226 -15.79 -1.55 11.20
C VAL A 226 -14.68 -2.56 11.45
N THR A 227 -14.82 -3.37 12.48
CA THR A 227 -13.88 -4.45 12.82
C THR A 227 -14.60 -5.69 13.31
N ARG A 228 -13.85 -6.77 13.58
CA ARG A 228 -14.38 -7.95 14.27
C ARG A 228 -13.90 -8.02 15.71
N LEU A 229 -14.73 -8.60 16.54
CA LEU A 229 -14.38 -8.97 17.91
C LEU A 229 -14.24 -10.49 18.07
N HIS A 230 -13.54 -10.91 19.11
CA HIS A 230 -13.62 -12.28 19.60
C HIS A 230 -15.02 -12.55 20.14
N VAL A 231 -15.54 -13.74 19.84
CA VAL A 231 -16.93 -14.13 20.13
C VAL A 231 -17.29 -14.03 21.61
N ASP A 232 -16.35 -14.26 22.51
CA ASP A 232 -16.60 -14.24 23.97
C ASP A 232 -16.21 -12.90 24.61
N THR A 233 -16.15 -11.81 23.82
CA THR A 233 -15.85 -10.48 24.35
C THR A 233 -16.90 -10.02 25.33
N ARG A 234 -16.52 -9.77 26.60
CA ARG A 234 -17.41 -9.29 27.65
C ARG A 234 -17.96 -7.90 27.32
N HIS A 235 -19.26 -7.76 27.40
CA HIS A 235 -19.97 -6.49 27.14
C HIS A 235 -21.24 -6.40 27.98
N VAL A 236 -21.75 -5.18 28.12
CA VAL A 236 -23.06 -4.87 28.72
C VAL A 236 -23.95 -4.34 27.62
N VAL A 237 -25.13 -4.94 27.45
CA VAL A 237 -26.12 -4.46 26.50
C VAL A 237 -26.78 -3.20 27.03
N LEU A 238 -26.75 -2.15 26.21
CA LEU A 238 -27.47 -0.89 26.49
C LEU A 238 -28.87 -0.92 25.87
N GLN A 239 -28.93 -1.36 24.60
CA GLN A 239 -30.17 -1.37 23.82
C GLN A 239 -30.10 -2.42 22.70
N ASP A 240 -31.20 -3.12 22.46
CA ASP A 240 -31.41 -3.89 21.24
C ASP A 240 -31.85 -2.95 20.10
N LEU A 241 -31.19 -3.02 18.97
CA LEU A 241 -31.57 -2.28 17.77
C LEU A 241 -32.62 -3.08 16.99
N LYS A 242 -33.36 -2.40 16.12
CA LYS A 242 -34.35 -3.09 15.28
C LYS A 242 -33.66 -4.18 14.45
N PRO A 243 -34.26 -5.37 14.32
CA PRO A 243 -33.71 -6.42 13.47
C PRO A 243 -33.64 -5.93 12.03
N ALA A 244 -32.60 -6.38 11.30
CA ALA A 244 -32.45 -6.10 9.89
C ALA A 244 -33.67 -6.57 9.10
N GLU A 245 -34.07 -5.84 8.05
CA GLU A 245 -35.16 -6.24 7.15
C GLU A 245 -34.90 -7.59 6.50
N LYS A 246 -33.60 -7.90 6.30
CA LYS A 246 -33.13 -9.20 5.77
C LYS A 246 -32.15 -9.83 6.75
N PRO A 247 -32.60 -10.77 7.60
CA PRO A 247 -31.74 -11.36 8.63
C PRO A 247 -30.58 -12.22 8.06
N ILE A 248 -30.57 -12.48 6.75
CA ILE A 248 -29.50 -13.26 6.09
C ILE A 248 -28.77 -12.36 5.11
N VAL A 249 -27.46 -12.16 5.35
CA VAL A 249 -26.54 -11.46 4.45
C VAL A 249 -25.56 -12.46 3.87
N ARG A 250 -25.78 -12.85 2.62
CA ARG A 250 -25.08 -13.94 1.93
C ARG A 250 -25.21 -15.26 2.69
N ASN A 251 -24.16 -15.68 3.42
CA ASN A 251 -24.10 -16.93 4.22
C ASN A 251 -24.07 -16.66 5.73
N LEU A 252 -24.39 -15.45 6.16
CA LEU A 252 -24.44 -15.06 7.57
C LEU A 252 -25.88 -14.70 7.96
N THR A 253 -26.38 -15.36 9.02
CA THR A 253 -27.63 -15.01 9.66
C THR A 253 -27.36 -14.05 10.80
N ILE A 254 -28.02 -12.90 10.83
CA ILE A 254 -27.93 -11.92 11.91
C ILE A 254 -28.73 -12.45 13.11
N ILE A 255 -28.08 -12.61 14.25
CA ILE A 255 -28.68 -13.13 15.49
C ILE A 255 -29.07 -12.00 16.41
N LYS A 256 -28.18 -10.99 16.55
CA LYS A 256 -28.41 -9.81 17.41
C LYS A 256 -27.75 -8.58 16.77
N ASP A 257 -28.37 -7.44 17.00
CA ASP A 257 -27.86 -6.13 16.68
C ASP A 257 -28.13 -5.20 17.87
N GLN A 258 -27.07 -4.79 18.56
CA GLN A 258 -27.16 -4.20 19.89
C GLN A 258 -26.20 -3.03 20.05
N MET A 259 -26.60 -2.00 20.80
CA MET A 259 -25.66 -1.06 21.38
C MET A 259 -25.11 -1.65 22.68
N VAL A 260 -23.79 -1.64 22.83
CA VAL A 260 -23.12 -2.29 23.95
C VAL A 260 -21.99 -1.42 24.53
N TYR A 261 -21.75 -1.55 25.82
CA TYR A 261 -20.53 -1.09 26.45
C TYR A 261 -19.54 -2.24 26.57
N LEU A 262 -18.32 -2.06 26.08
CA LEU A 262 -17.26 -3.06 26.19
C LEU A 262 -16.56 -2.95 27.55
N TYR A 263 -16.15 -4.09 28.13
CA TYR A 263 -15.30 -4.08 29.32
C TYR A 263 -13.84 -3.80 28.96
N LYS A 264 -13.25 -2.86 29.68
CA LYS A 264 -11.79 -2.66 29.78
C LYS A 264 -11.18 -3.64 30.76
N THR A 265 -9.85 -3.63 30.88
CA THR A 265 -9.13 -4.36 31.93
C THR A 265 -9.61 -3.95 33.31
N GLY A 266 -9.78 -4.88 34.25
CA GLY A 266 -10.21 -4.61 35.63
C GLY A 266 -11.69 -4.30 35.79
N ALA A 267 -12.56 -4.85 34.94
CA ALA A 267 -14.03 -4.71 34.98
C ALA A 267 -14.58 -3.27 34.78
N LYS A 268 -13.74 -2.30 34.39
CA LYS A 268 -14.19 -0.99 33.97
C LYS A 268 -14.84 -1.09 32.58
N ILE A 269 -15.85 -0.28 32.28
CA ILE A 269 -16.48 -0.19 30.97
C ILE A 269 -15.92 0.99 30.18
N VAL A 270 -16.07 0.96 28.85
CA VAL A 270 -15.77 2.11 27.97
C VAL A 270 -16.75 3.26 28.22
N GLU A 271 -16.34 4.48 27.86
CA GLU A 271 -17.14 5.68 28.09
C GLU A 271 -18.31 5.81 27.10
N HIS A 272 -18.11 5.36 25.86
CA HIS A 272 -19.07 5.41 24.78
C HIS A 272 -19.52 4.02 24.34
N PRO A 273 -20.79 3.82 24.01
CA PRO A 273 -21.27 2.55 23.52
C PRO A 273 -20.87 2.36 22.05
N PHE A 274 -20.67 1.12 21.66
CA PHE A 274 -20.46 0.70 20.29
C PHE A 274 -21.59 -0.21 19.82
N ARG A 275 -21.80 -0.27 18.51
CA ARG A 275 -22.74 -1.20 17.92
C ARG A 275 -22.07 -2.55 17.69
N LEU A 276 -22.71 -3.61 18.18
CA LEU A 276 -22.27 -4.99 18.07
C LEU A 276 -23.28 -5.81 17.29
N ILE A 277 -22.88 -6.31 16.12
CA ILE A 277 -23.71 -7.21 15.30
C ILE A 277 -23.16 -8.63 15.46
N GLN A 278 -24.01 -9.53 15.97
CA GLN A 278 -23.68 -10.93 16.17
C GLN A 278 -24.33 -11.77 15.07
N THR A 279 -23.53 -12.57 14.38
CA THR A 279 -23.98 -13.42 13.28
C THR A 279 -23.49 -14.85 13.42
N THR A 280 -24.14 -15.76 12.70
CA THR A 280 -23.71 -17.15 12.55
C THR A 280 -23.78 -17.56 11.06
N ASN A 281 -22.90 -18.46 10.64
CA ASN A 281 -23.01 -19.08 9.33
C ASN A 281 -23.81 -20.41 9.41
N GLU A 282 -24.07 -21.05 8.27
CA GLU A 282 -24.78 -22.33 8.18
C GLU A 282 -24.10 -23.45 8.98
N LYS A 283 -22.82 -23.39 9.22
CA LYS A 283 -22.03 -24.34 10.03
C LYS A 283 -22.05 -24.00 11.53
N GLY A 284 -22.81 -23.01 11.96
CA GLY A 284 -22.88 -22.59 13.37
C GLY A 284 -21.67 -21.71 13.82
N THR A 285 -20.75 -21.35 12.93
CA THR A 285 -19.61 -20.49 13.30
C THR A 285 -20.10 -19.07 13.53
N LYS A 286 -19.78 -18.52 14.70
CA LYS A 286 -20.19 -17.16 15.11
C LYS A 286 -19.19 -16.11 14.64
N TYR A 287 -19.69 -14.95 14.25
CA TYR A 287 -18.90 -13.76 13.86
C TYR A 287 -19.53 -12.54 14.53
N TRP A 288 -18.69 -11.75 15.19
CA TRP A 288 -19.10 -10.52 15.86
C TRP A 288 -18.44 -9.33 15.19
N PHE A 289 -19.26 -8.36 14.73
CA PHE A 289 -18.81 -7.13 14.09
C PHE A 289 -19.04 -5.97 15.05
N LEU A 290 -18.01 -5.14 15.22
CA LEU A 290 -18.03 -3.94 16.05
C LEU A 290 -17.87 -2.72 15.16
N THR A 291 -18.66 -1.68 15.44
CA THR A 291 -18.60 -0.40 14.75
C THR A 291 -19.09 0.73 15.66
N ASN A 292 -18.69 1.96 15.36
CA ASN A 292 -19.33 3.17 15.90
C ASN A 292 -20.37 3.79 14.95
N GLN A 293 -20.65 3.13 13.80
CA GLN A 293 -21.64 3.58 12.82
C GLN A 293 -23.02 3.06 13.16
N VAL A 294 -23.93 3.97 13.51
CA VAL A 294 -25.33 3.67 13.88
C VAL A 294 -26.29 3.83 12.71
N ASP A 295 -25.95 4.69 11.72
CA ASP A 295 -26.82 5.02 10.60
C ASP A 295 -26.78 3.98 9.45
N LEU A 296 -25.73 3.15 9.42
CA LEU A 296 -25.61 2.07 8.45
C LEU A 296 -26.48 0.87 8.84
N SER A 297 -27.05 0.21 7.86
CA SER A 297 -27.76 -1.07 8.12
C SER A 297 -26.76 -2.15 8.54
N SER A 298 -27.23 -3.18 9.24
CA SER A 298 -26.41 -4.34 9.63
C SER A 298 -25.83 -5.05 8.40
N GLU A 299 -26.56 -5.03 7.28
CA GLU A 299 -26.13 -5.59 5.99
C GLU A 299 -24.97 -4.81 5.42
N GLU A 300 -25.05 -3.49 5.39
CA GLU A 300 -23.96 -2.63 4.93
C GLU A 300 -22.69 -2.83 5.76
N ILE A 301 -22.79 -2.90 7.08
CA ILE A 301 -21.64 -3.13 7.98
C ILE A 301 -20.97 -4.48 7.68
N ILE A 302 -21.75 -5.55 7.51
CA ILE A 302 -21.22 -6.86 7.16
C ILE A 302 -20.56 -6.85 5.78
N MET A 303 -21.17 -6.17 4.81
CA MET A 303 -20.62 -6.03 3.46
C MET A 303 -19.33 -5.19 3.45
N ILE A 304 -19.29 -4.08 4.20
CA ILE A 304 -18.09 -3.26 4.37
C ILE A 304 -16.95 -4.11 4.95
N TYR A 305 -17.20 -4.88 6.02
CA TYR A 305 -16.16 -5.73 6.61
C TYR A 305 -15.63 -6.77 5.63
N LYS A 306 -16.45 -7.28 4.73
CA LYS A 306 -16.02 -8.29 3.74
C LYS A 306 -14.91 -7.76 2.82
N HIS A 307 -14.90 -6.46 2.52
CA HIS A 307 -13.84 -5.83 1.74
C HIS A 307 -12.48 -5.80 2.45
N ARG A 308 -12.41 -6.11 3.75
CA ARG A 308 -11.13 -6.26 4.45
C ARG A 308 -10.17 -7.23 3.76
N TRP A 309 -10.70 -8.27 3.11
CA TRP A 309 -9.87 -9.27 2.42
C TRP A 309 -9.06 -8.69 1.24
N ASP A 310 -9.48 -7.59 0.65
CA ASP A 310 -8.83 -6.99 -0.51
C ASP A 310 -7.39 -6.55 -0.17
N ILE A 311 -7.11 -6.13 1.07
CA ILE A 311 -5.75 -5.76 1.49
C ILE A 311 -4.82 -6.98 1.62
N GLU A 312 -5.34 -8.15 1.98
CA GLU A 312 -4.54 -9.39 1.99
C GLU A 312 -4.16 -9.80 0.57
N VAL A 313 -5.07 -9.63 -0.39
CA VAL A 313 -4.81 -9.85 -1.82
C VAL A 313 -3.75 -8.87 -2.32
N PHE A 314 -3.84 -7.60 -1.93
CA PHE A 314 -2.84 -6.59 -2.24
C PHE A 314 -1.46 -6.94 -1.65
N PHE A 315 -1.37 -7.33 -0.38
CA PHE A 315 -0.10 -7.77 0.21
C PHE A 315 0.51 -8.97 -0.51
N ARG A 316 -0.32 -9.93 -0.91
CA ARG A 316 0.13 -11.07 -1.71
C ARG A 316 0.72 -10.61 -3.03
N PHE A 317 0.04 -9.71 -3.74
CA PHE A 317 0.52 -9.15 -4.99
C PHE A 317 1.88 -8.47 -4.86
N ILE A 318 2.03 -7.49 -3.96
CA ILE A 318 3.31 -6.78 -3.82
C ILE A 318 4.46 -7.68 -3.34
N LYS A 319 4.16 -8.68 -2.50
CA LYS A 319 5.18 -9.64 -2.02
C LYS A 319 5.63 -10.62 -3.09
N GLN A 320 4.71 -11.11 -3.90
CA GLN A 320 5.00 -12.13 -4.92
C GLN A 320 5.53 -11.53 -6.22
N GLU A 321 4.98 -10.40 -6.64
CA GLU A 321 5.27 -9.84 -7.96
C GLU A 321 6.22 -8.64 -7.93
N LEU A 322 6.33 -7.89 -6.82
CA LEU A 322 7.08 -6.64 -6.75
C LEU A 322 8.27 -6.63 -5.79
N ASN A 323 8.81 -7.79 -5.47
CA ASN A 323 9.99 -7.91 -4.58
C ASN A 323 9.84 -7.30 -3.17
N PHE A 324 8.63 -6.99 -2.72
CA PHE A 324 8.40 -6.32 -1.45
C PHE A 324 8.97 -7.07 -0.23
N SER A 325 9.13 -8.39 -0.34
CA SER A 325 9.73 -9.23 0.70
C SER A 325 11.27 -9.24 0.68
N HIS A 326 11.91 -8.54 -0.27
CA HIS A 326 13.36 -8.53 -0.42
C HIS A 326 13.95 -7.14 -0.18
N PHE A 327 14.82 -7.01 0.82
CA PHE A 327 15.49 -5.74 1.10
C PHE A 327 16.71 -5.56 0.19
N ILE A 328 16.65 -4.56 -0.69
CA ILE A 328 17.78 -4.10 -1.50
C ILE A 328 18.72 -3.23 -0.62
N SER A 329 18.14 -2.47 0.30
CA SER A 329 18.86 -1.67 1.29
C SER A 329 18.57 -2.19 2.69
N VAL A 330 19.54 -2.09 3.58
CA VAL A 330 19.41 -2.42 5.01
C VAL A 330 19.26 -1.18 5.89
N ASN A 331 19.44 0.00 5.31
CA ASN A 331 19.30 1.30 5.96
C ASN A 331 17.84 1.76 5.89
N GLU A 332 17.35 2.45 6.91
CA GLU A 332 15.96 2.91 7.03
C GLU A 332 15.55 3.81 5.86
N ASN A 333 16.40 4.77 5.43
CA ASN A 333 16.10 5.63 4.29
C ASN A 333 15.90 4.82 3.01
N GLY A 334 16.83 3.92 2.70
CA GLY A 334 16.74 3.07 1.52
C GLY A 334 15.53 2.14 1.54
N ILE A 335 15.15 1.64 2.72
CA ILE A 335 13.94 0.83 2.91
C ILE A 335 12.68 1.65 2.59
N LYS A 336 12.58 2.88 3.08
CA LYS A 336 11.46 3.79 2.80
C LYS A 336 11.39 4.18 1.31
N ILE A 337 12.53 4.48 0.70
CA ILE A 337 12.61 4.78 -0.74
C ILE A 337 12.06 3.61 -1.57
N LEU A 338 12.54 2.39 -1.31
CA LEU A 338 12.10 1.20 -2.02
C LEU A 338 10.63 0.89 -1.78
N LEU A 339 10.13 1.15 -0.58
CA LEU A 339 8.71 1.04 -0.26
C LEU A 339 7.88 1.97 -1.16
N TYR A 340 8.17 3.27 -1.19
CA TYR A 340 7.42 4.22 -2.02
C TYR A 340 7.50 3.86 -3.51
N MET A 341 8.66 3.47 -4.00
CA MET A 341 8.82 3.01 -5.40
C MET A 341 7.98 1.75 -5.70
N THR A 342 7.95 0.78 -4.77
CA THR A 342 7.10 -0.41 -4.91
C THR A 342 5.61 -0.05 -4.95
N LEU A 343 5.18 0.90 -4.10
CA LEU A 343 3.77 1.34 -4.07
C LEU A 343 3.38 2.13 -5.31
N ILE A 344 4.26 2.99 -5.83
CA ILE A 344 4.07 3.69 -7.12
C ILE A 344 3.88 2.66 -8.23
N LEU A 345 4.80 1.71 -8.35
CA LEU A 345 4.72 0.67 -9.35
C LEU A 345 3.46 -0.19 -9.20
N ALA A 346 3.08 -0.51 -7.95
CA ALA A 346 1.85 -1.24 -7.67
C ALA A 346 0.62 -0.52 -8.21
N MET A 347 0.51 0.81 -8.03
CA MET A 347 -0.61 1.60 -8.54
C MET A 347 -0.71 1.54 -10.07
N LEU A 348 0.40 1.70 -10.78
CA LEU A 348 0.44 1.61 -12.25
C LEU A 348 -0.01 0.23 -12.73
N ILE A 349 0.53 -0.84 -12.14
CA ILE A 349 0.18 -2.22 -12.51
C ILE A 349 -1.29 -2.53 -12.17
N LEU A 350 -1.82 -2.00 -11.07
CA LEU A 350 -3.23 -2.19 -10.70
C LEU A 350 -4.18 -1.58 -11.73
N ILE A 351 -3.89 -0.37 -12.22
CA ILE A 351 -4.65 0.26 -13.29
C ILE A 351 -4.55 -0.58 -14.57
N TYR A 352 -3.32 -0.91 -14.98
CA TYR A 352 -3.06 -1.73 -16.17
C TYR A 352 -3.81 -3.06 -16.12
N LYS A 353 -3.73 -3.75 -14.97
CA LYS A 353 -4.44 -5.00 -14.70
C LYS A 353 -5.96 -4.85 -14.86
N LYS A 354 -6.52 -3.79 -14.25
CA LYS A 354 -7.97 -3.63 -14.15
C LYS A 354 -8.59 -3.29 -15.50
N ILE A 355 -8.00 -2.33 -16.22
CA ILE A 355 -8.52 -1.86 -17.50
C ILE A 355 -8.35 -2.92 -18.59
N ASN A 356 -7.23 -3.67 -18.56
CA ASN A 356 -6.96 -4.73 -19.52
C ASN A 356 -7.46 -6.11 -19.08
N GLU A 357 -8.17 -6.22 -17.96
CA GLU A 357 -8.76 -7.45 -17.40
C GLU A 357 -7.75 -8.60 -17.18
N PHE A 358 -6.51 -8.28 -16.79
CA PHE A 358 -5.46 -9.26 -16.55
C PHE A 358 -5.43 -9.76 -15.09
N GLY A 359 -4.86 -10.96 -14.88
CA GLY A 359 -4.38 -11.40 -13.57
C GLY A 359 -3.10 -10.66 -13.16
N TYR A 360 -2.79 -10.59 -11.87
CA TYR A 360 -1.63 -9.85 -11.32
C TYR A 360 -0.30 -10.21 -11.98
N LYS A 361 0.02 -11.50 -12.07
CA LYS A 361 1.26 -12.00 -12.70
C LYS A 361 1.33 -11.64 -14.19
N THR A 362 0.22 -11.80 -14.90
CA THR A 362 0.13 -11.45 -16.33
C THR A 362 0.29 -9.96 -16.54
N ALA A 363 -0.37 -9.14 -15.73
CA ALA A 363 -0.26 -7.69 -15.80
C ALA A 363 1.17 -7.21 -15.60
N LYS A 364 1.86 -7.68 -14.54
CA LYS A 364 3.27 -7.32 -14.31
C LYS A 364 4.17 -7.71 -15.49
N ARG A 365 4.04 -8.96 -15.99
CA ARG A 365 4.83 -9.45 -17.10
C ARG A 365 4.60 -8.65 -18.38
N ARG A 366 3.33 -8.41 -18.75
CA ARG A 366 2.98 -7.64 -19.96
C ARG A 366 3.41 -6.18 -19.84
N PHE A 367 3.22 -5.59 -18.67
CA PHE A 367 3.70 -4.23 -18.40
C PHE A 367 5.22 -4.11 -18.63
N ALA A 368 6.00 -5.05 -18.11
CA ALA A 368 7.45 -5.08 -18.32
C ALA A 368 7.84 -5.26 -19.80
N MET A 369 7.15 -6.17 -20.52
CA MET A 369 7.40 -6.40 -21.95
C MET A 369 7.06 -5.16 -22.79
N GLU A 370 5.91 -4.55 -22.54
CA GLU A 370 5.48 -3.35 -23.27
C GLU A 370 6.42 -2.16 -22.99
N LEU A 371 6.90 -2.02 -21.74
CA LEU A 371 7.92 -1.03 -21.42
C LEU A 371 9.20 -1.24 -22.23
N GLU A 372 9.66 -2.50 -22.39
CA GLU A 372 10.83 -2.79 -23.21
C GLU A 372 10.61 -2.42 -24.69
N TYR A 373 9.42 -2.70 -25.25
CA TYR A 373 9.09 -2.30 -26.62
C TYR A 373 9.09 -0.77 -26.78
N ILE A 374 8.46 -0.03 -25.86
CA ILE A 374 8.48 1.44 -25.89
C ILE A 374 9.91 1.99 -25.87
N ILE A 375 10.78 1.34 -25.10
CA ILE A 375 12.19 1.70 -25.01
C ILE A 375 12.92 1.42 -26.33
N ASP A 376 12.70 0.27 -26.93
CA ASP A 376 13.35 -0.12 -28.18
C ASP A 376 12.86 0.75 -29.33
N ASP A 377 11.57 1.05 -29.43
CA ASP A 377 10.98 1.97 -30.40
C ASP A 377 11.57 3.37 -30.29
N TYR A 378 11.65 3.89 -29.05
CA TYR A 378 12.28 5.20 -28.81
C TYR A 378 13.75 5.21 -29.24
N MET A 379 14.51 4.15 -29.01
CA MET A 379 15.90 4.06 -29.43
C MET A 379 16.03 4.04 -30.96
N ILE A 380 15.17 3.31 -31.66
CA ILE A 380 15.12 3.24 -33.12
C ILE A 380 14.83 4.62 -33.71
N GLU A 381 13.81 5.31 -33.22
CA GLU A 381 13.43 6.67 -33.66
C GLU A 381 14.58 7.67 -33.47
N GLN A 382 15.24 7.66 -32.31
CA GLN A 382 16.36 8.56 -32.02
C GLN A 382 17.60 8.27 -32.91
N CYS A 383 17.72 7.05 -33.43
CA CYS A 383 18.74 6.68 -34.41
C CYS A 383 18.31 6.97 -35.85
N GLY A 384 17.14 7.57 -36.09
CA GLY A 384 16.60 7.90 -37.40
C GLY A 384 15.97 6.72 -38.14
N GLY A 385 15.67 5.65 -37.44
CA GLY A 385 14.89 4.50 -37.96
C GLY A 385 13.39 4.66 -37.73
N ASP A 386 12.61 3.81 -38.40
CA ASP A 386 11.18 3.66 -38.19
C ASP A 386 10.93 2.33 -37.49
N PRO A 387 10.40 2.33 -36.25
CA PRO A 387 10.12 1.10 -35.49
C PRO A 387 9.25 0.12 -36.25
N ASN A 388 8.30 0.60 -37.08
CA ASN A 388 7.37 -0.22 -37.83
C ASN A 388 8.01 -0.97 -39.00
N THR A 389 9.23 -0.61 -39.43
CA THR A 389 9.91 -1.25 -40.57
C THR A 389 10.88 -2.35 -40.16
N HIS A 390 11.20 -2.51 -38.88
CA HIS A 390 12.26 -3.43 -38.41
C HIS A 390 11.77 -4.78 -37.87
N PHE A 391 10.46 -5.05 -37.84
CA PHE A 391 9.87 -6.26 -37.25
C PHE A 391 9.07 -7.13 -38.25
N TRP A 392 9.54 -7.22 -39.50
CA TRP A 392 9.03 -8.17 -40.52
C TRP A 392 10.13 -9.04 -41.10
#